data_b2bba6f038096547a3afd7b45af64b81
#
_entry.id   b2bba6f038096547a3afd7b45af64b81
#
_cell.length_a   1.000
_cell.length_b   1.000
_cell.length_c   1.000
_cell.angle_alpha   90.00
_cell.angle_beta   90.00
_cell.angle_gamma   90.00
#
_symmetry.space_group_name_H-M   'P 1'
#
loop_
_entity.id
_entity.type
_entity.pdbx_description
1 polymer ?
#
loop_
_entity_poly.entity_id
_entity_poly.type
_entity_poly.pdbx_seq_one_letter_code
_entity_poly.pdbx_strand_id
1 'polypeptide(L)'
;GAYDPEAGLRLLAGGLRLTYREALRLVGEAALGGFRLRADLAYGEGFSGWASLEGPLGLRGRLWGEGGRLLLALSGPVEGEGEVFPGLALSGRILPPWPEGLATPPLAFRLTREALELPGVGRVELSGRYPFLLDLPFRYRGVEGRLRAQGDLEGGSVALSTPFGALRGAGAWRALALEGSGDLPALGPWTLKGEADLFALAYRSEAALPRAGLVLELSGKGAALRFTGEAPGLALAGGYGEGLALSLFARGYDLAPFGLPARLWGDWGLEGGRLRVETPYGQAVLEGTALLRARLFLKGPYLEGEGEVFPEGLSLRFSGRYRAGGVAVEGEGEGGGPWGALRFRLAGEARVPYLEPLPFRGEVEVADGVRYRLQGPLALEGGGAGYRGSFRLPFAFLGKAGEAPGSFQGEGLRLEGAGEGVYGELPFAFRGGFGEGPFLEVRYAGGEVALEKGTVRLALAEVAPLAQAFGLPLAGEARGRLALSGEGEGEARLRLLGEPLEARYRGTTLTLL
;
A
#
# COMPACT_ATOMS: atom_id res chain seq x y z
N GLY A 1 -11.76 -62.87 25.90
CA GLY A 1 -12.85 -62.95 26.87
C GLY A 1 -12.97 -64.33 27.43
N ALA A 2 -13.38 -64.47 28.67
CA ALA A 2 -13.65 -65.72 29.32
C ALA A 2 -15.05 -65.64 29.93
N TYR A 3 -15.82 -66.73 29.79
CA TYR A 3 -17.07 -66.92 30.51
C TYR A 3 -16.84 -67.99 31.59
N ASP A 4 -17.14 -67.61 32.80
CA ASP A 4 -17.12 -68.51 33.94
C ASP A 4 -18.57 -68.60 34.50
N PRO A 5 -19.16 -69.79 34.63
CA PRO A 5 -20.54 -69.92 35.10
C PRO A 5 -20.83 -69.35 36.46
N GLU A 6 -19.81 -69.31 37.36
CA GLU A 6 -19.91 -68.71 38.68
C GLU A 6 -19.51 -67.24 38.72
N ALA A 7 -18.57 -66.81 37.87
CA ALA A 7 -18.02 -65.49 37.85
C ALA A 7 -18.55 -64.56 36.76
N GLY A 8 -19.36 -65.11 35.83
CA GLY A 8 -19.98 -64.43 34.71
C GLY A 8 -18.99 -64.08 33.56
N LEU A 9 -19.42 -63.21 32.63
CA LEU A 9 -18.63 -62.81 31.49
C LEU A 9 -17.56 -61.81 31.91
N ARG A 10 -16.31 -62.07 31.51
CA ARG A 10 -15.18 -61.16 31.70
C ARG A 10 -14.52 -60.83 30.36
N LEU A 11 -14.43 -59.54 30.06
CA LEU A 11 -13.69 -59.01 28.92
C LEU A 11 -12.60 -58.10 29.41
N LEU A 12 -11.42 -58.17 28.80
CA LEU A 12 -10.29 -57.34 29.07
C LEU A 12 -9.89 -56.64 27.75
N ALA A 13 -9.78 -55.34 27.77
CA ALA A 13 -9.33 -54.54 26.65
C ALA A 13 -8.49 -53.33 27.16
N GLY A 14 -7.19 -53.34 26.87
CA GLY A 14 -6.33 -52.20 27.13
C GLY A 14 -6.26 -51.75 28.59
N GLY A 15 -6.39 -52.66 29.55
CA GLY A 15 -6.41 -52.33 31.00
C GLY A 15 -7.83 -52.11 31.58
N LEU A 16 -8.83 -52.01 30.76
CA LEU A 16 -10.24 -52.03 31.19
C LEU A 16 -10.75 -53.45 31.35
N ARG A 17 -11.47 -53.67 32.44
CA ARG A 17 -12.14 -54.93 32.75
C ARG A 17 -13.65 -54.71 32.73
N LEU A 18 -14.34 -55.38 31.82
CA LEU A 18 -15.78 -55.42 31.77
C LEU A 18 -16.22 -56.77 32.38
N THR A 19 -17.07 -56.75 33.39
CA THR A 19 -17.63 -57.93 34.06
C THR A 19 -19.16 -57.83 34.02
N TYR A 20 -19.82 -59.01 33.87
CA TYR A 20 -21.27 -59.12 33.97
C TYR A 20 -21.62 -60.35 34.84
N ARG A 21 -22.31 -60.07 35.95
CA ARG A 21 -22.88 -61.11 36.81
C ARG A 21 -24.33 -60.72 37.12
N GLU A 22 -24.57 -59.81 38.03
CA GLU A 22 -25.87 -59.22 38.35
C GLU A 22 -26.01 -57.85 37.71
N ALA A 23 -24.88 -57.16 37.51
CA ALA A 23 -24.74 -55.88 36.84
C ALA A 23 -23.53 -55.89 35.89
N LEU A 24 -23.63 -55.11 34.81
CA LEU A 24 -22.50 -54.84 33.92
C LEU A 24 -21.59 -53.85 34.61
N ARG A 25 -20.32 -54.21 34.86
CA ARG A 25 -19.35 -53.31 35.52
C ARG A 25 -18.11 -53.14 34.66
N LEU A 26 -17.75 -51.88 34.42
CA LEU A 26 -16.54 -51.45 33.71
C LEU A 26 -15.57 -50.81 34.71
N VAL A 27 -14.41 -51.43 34.92
CA VAL A 27 -13.38 -50.92 35.86
C VAL A 27 -12.01 -50.95 35.20
N GLY A 28 -11.21 -49.96 35.49
CA GLY A 28 -9.81 -49.91 35.09
C GLY A 28 -9.41 -48.64 34.35
N GLU A 29 -8.25 -48.72 33.70
CA GLU A 29 -7.68 -47.63 32.93
C GLU A 29 -7.25 -48.12 31.54
N ALA A 30 -7.51 -47.33 30.53
CA ALA A 30 -7.03 -47.57 29.17
C ALA A 30 -6.56 -46.28 28.51
N ALA A 31 -5.60 -46.42 27.61
CA ALA A 31 -5.14 -45.35 26.75
C ALA A 31 -5.35 -45.74 25.28
N LEU A 32 -5.98 -44.86 24.51
CA LEU A 32 -6.27 -45.08 23.10
C LEU A 32 -6.19 -43.74 22.35
N GLY A 33 -5.34 -43.65 21.33
CA GLY A 33 -5.31 -42.51 20.41
C GLY A 33 -5.05 -41.14 21.09
N GLY A 34 -4.23 -41.12 22.16
CA GLY A 34 -3.97 -39.89 22.92
C GLY A 34 -5.01 -39.59 24.01
N PHE A 35 -6.03 -40.39 24.13
CA PHE A 35 -7.02 -40.32 25.21
C PHE A 35 -6.68 -41.33 26.31
N ARG A 36 -6.90 -40.93 27.57
CA ARG A 36 -6.81 -41.78 28.75
C ARG A 36 -8.19 -41.85 29.39
N LEU A 37 -8.72 -43.06 29.53
CA LEU A 37 -9.99 -43.32 30.19
C LEU A 37 -9.74 -44.08 31.47
N ARG A 38 -10.29 -43.59 32.59
CA ARG A 38 -10.39 -44.29 33.87
C ARG A 38 -11.86 -44.48 34.19
N ALA A 39 -12.26 -45.69 34.56
CA ALA A 39 -13.65 -45.98 34.81
C ALA A 39 -13.84 -46.87 36.05
N ASP A 40 -14.90 -46.62 36.79
CA ASP A 40 -15.56 -47.48 37.73
C ASP A 40 -17.09 -47.25 37.62
N LEU A 41 -17.67 -47.82 36.56
CA LEU A 41 -19.08 -47.70 36.20
C LEU A 41 -19.77 -49.04 36.33
N ALA A 42 -20.99 -49.04 36.84
CA ALA A 42 -21.85 -50.19 36.86
C ALA A 42 -23.23 -49.86 36.31
N TYR A 43 -23.86 -50.86 35.65
CA TYR A 43 -25.22 -50.81 35.14
C TYR A 43 -25.98 -52.06 35.56
N GLY A 44 -27.02 -51.89 36.35
CA GLY A 44 -27.96 -52.91 36.77
C GLY A 44 -29.38 -52.41 36.67
N GLU A 45 -30.01 -52.02 37.76
CA GLU A 45 -31.28 -51.29 37.73
C GLU A 45 -31.13 -49.85 37.20
N GLY A 46 -29.91 -49.36 37.11
CA GLY A 46 -29.49 -48.07 36.60
C GLY A 46 -27.98 -47.91 36.55
N PHE A 47 -27.49 -46.77 36.03
CA PHE A 47 -26.08 -46.44 36.06
C PHE A 47 -25.64 -45.95 37.43
N SER A 48 -24.51 -46.46 37.90
CA SER A 48 -23.83 -45.98 39.11
C SER A 48 -22.33 -45.94 38.88
N GLY A 49 -21.64 -45.09 39.66
CA GLY A 49 -20.19 -44.90 39.57
C GLY A 49 -19.81 -43.77 38.65
N TRP A 50 -18.55 -43.78 38.19
CA TRP A 50 -17.96 -42.68 37.40
C TRP A 50 -16.96 -43.17 36.37
N ALA A 51 -16.70 -42.32 35.37
CA ALA A 51 -15.51 -42.43 34.55
C ALA A 51 -14.94 -41.03 34.26
N SER A 52 -13.63 -40.98 34.06
CA SER A 52 -12.93 -39.76 33.63
C SER A 52 -12.22 -40.01 32.31
N LEU A 53 -12.27 -39.02 31.44
CA LEU A 53 -11.58 -38.98 30.17
C LEU A 53 -10.58 -37.79 30.19
N GLU A 54 -9.34 -38.08 29.84
CA GLU A 54 -8.33 -37.06 29.56
C GLU A 54 -7.92 -37.19 28.08
N GLY A 55 -7.88 -36.08 27.36
CA GLY A 55 -7.55 -36.03 25.95
C GLY A 55 -6.47 -35.00 25.60
N PRO A 56 -6.11 -34.94 24.33
CA PRO A 56 -5.14 -33.94 23.87
C PRO A 56 -5.64 -32.51 24.11
N LEU A 57 -4.70 -31.54 24.10
CA LEU A 57 -4.96 -30.13 24.34
C LEU A 57 -5.62 -29.79 25.69
N GLY A 58 -5.54 -30.71 26.68
CA GLY A 58 -6.14 -30.48 27.99
C GLY A 58 -7.64 -30.77 28.07
N LEU A 59 -8.21 -31.48 27.09
CA LEU A 59 -9.60 -31.94 27.15
C LEU A 59 -9.78 -32.87 28.34
N ARG A 60 -10.79 -32.60 29.15
CA ARG A 60 -11.21 -33.45 30.26
C ARG A 60 -12.69 -33.79 30.14
N GLY A 61 -13.05 -35.01 30.43
CA GLY A 61 -14.43 -35.47 30.49
C GLY A 61 -14.69 -36.17 31.81
N ARG A 62 -15.90 -36.00 32.33
CA ARG A 62 -16.43 -36.74 33.47
C ARG A 62 -17.76 -37.34 33.11
N LEU A 63 -17.86 -38.68 33.28
CA LEU A 63 -19.11 -39.40 33.12
C LEU A 63 -19.60 -39.85 34.49
N TRP A 64 -20.89 -39.80 34.72
CA TRP A 64 -21.53 -40.32 35.92
C TRP A 64 -22.91 -40.89 35.62
N GLY A 65 -23.33 -41.84 36.44
CA GLY A 65 -24.65 -42.43 36.32
C GLY A 65 -25.64 -41.72 37.24
N GLU A 66 -26.84 -41.48 36.73
CA GLU A 66 -27.98 -40.94 37.48
C GLU A 66 -29.27 -41.67 37.05
N GLY A 67 -29.72 -42.60 37.89
CA GLY A 67 -30.83 -43.47 37.54
C GLY A 67 -30.53 -44.32 36.30
N GLY A 68 -31.43 -44.30 35.31
CA GLY A 68 -31.25 -44.98 34.03
C GLY A 68 -30.41 -44.19 33.00
N ARG A 69 -29.80 -43.08 33.38
CA ARG A 69 -29.07 -42.18 32.47
C ARG A 69 -27.57 -42.20 32.75
N LEU A 70 -26.78 -42.09 31.71
CA LEU A 70 -25.35 -41.79 31.76
C LEU A 70 -25.12 -40.40 31.25
N LEU A 71 -24.57 -39.55 32.09
CA LEU A 71 -24.31 -38.14 31.79
C LEU A 71 -22.81 -37.90 31.58
N LEU A 72 -22.48 -36.91 30.72
CA LEU A 72 -21.12 -36.50 30.41
C LEU A 72 -21.00 -34.97 30.57
N ALA A 73 -19.96 -34.53 31.25
CA ALA A 73 -19.50 -33.15 31.19
C ALA A 73 -18.09 -33.10 30.61
N LEU A 74 -17.86 -32.13 29.73
CA LEU A 74 -16.58 -31.84 29.07
C LEU A 74 -16.05 -30.49 29.55
N SER A 75 -14.74 -30.38 29.67
CA SER A 75 -14.05 -29.13 29.99
C SER A 75 -12.70 -29.04 29.26
N GLY A 76 -12.20 -27.82 29.08
CA GLY A 76 -10.98 -27.54 28.31
C GLY A 76 -11.30 -26.93 26.97
N PRO A 77 -10.69 -27.39 25.85
CA PRO A 77 -10.96 -26.83 24.52
C PRO A 77 -12.38 -27.10 24.01
N VAL A 78 -13.10 -28.02 24.64
CA VAL A 78 -14.52 -28.28 24.44
C VAL A 78 -15.19 -28.24 25.80
N GLU A 79 -16.13 -27.35 25.99
CA GLU A 79 -16.98 -27.27 27.18
C GLU A 79 -18.39 -27.67 26.83
N GLY A 80 -19.00 -28.56 27.59
CA GLY A 80 -20.36 -28.99 27.33
C GLY A 80 -20.83 -30.09 28.27
N GLU A 81 -22.11 -30.31 28.26
CA GLU A 81 -22.73 -31.33 29.10
C GLU A 81 -23.94 -31.95 28.40
N GLY A 82 -24.33 -33.09 28.87
CA GLY A 82 -25.53 -33.75 28.40
C GLY A 82 -25.55 -35.24 28.67
N GLU A 83 -26.53 -35.89 28.04
CA GLU A 83 -26.80 -37.32 28.15
C GLU A 83 -26.06 -38.11 27.07
N VAL A 84 -25.46 -39.24 27.47
CA VAL A 84 -24.80 -40.20 26.56
C VAL A 84 -25.67 -41.44 26.36
N PHE A 85 -26.44 -41.82 27.38
CA PHE A 85 -27.35 -42.98 27.34
C PHE A 85 -28.63 -42.69 28.15
N PRO A 86 -29.82 -43.14 27.73
CA PRO A 86 -30.16 -43.97 26.56
C PRO A 86 -30.14 -43.20 25.23
N GLY A 87 -30.18 -41.87 25.25
CA GLY A 87 -30.04 -41.02 24.08
C GLY A 87 -28.65 -40.36 24.04
N LEU A 88 -28.19 -39.94 22.88
CA LEU A 88 -27.03 -39.07 22.76
C LEU A 88 -27.53 -37.64 22.55
N ALA A 89 -27.35 -36.77 23.54
CA ALA A 89 -27.75 -35.36 23.51
C ALA A 89 -26.79 -34.50 24.34
N LEU A 90 -25.71 -34.08 23.71
CA LEU A 90 -24.71 -33.16 24.31
C LEU A 90 -24.83 -31.81 23.68
N SER A 91 -24.64 -30.75 24.47
CA SER A 91 -24.54 -29.39 23.97
C SER A 91 -23.44 -28.64 24.70
N GLY A 92 -22.89 -27.65 24.04
CA GLY A 92 -21.78 -26.88 24.59
C GLY A 92 -21.15 -25.93 23.60
N ARG A 93 -19.88 -25.64 23.83
CA ARG A 93 -19.09 -24.78 22.96
C ARG A 93 -17.68 -25.34 22.76
N ILE A 94 -17.14 -25.07 21.60
CA ILE A 94 -15.76 -25.36 21.24
C ILE A 94 -14.97 -24.07 21.45
N LEU A 95 -13.83 -24.16 22.14
CA LEU A 95 -12.90 -23.07 22.42
C LEU A 95 -11.55 -23.39 21.74
N PRO A 96 -11.45 -23.20 20.41
CA PRO A 96 -10.23 -23.56 19.70
C PRO A 96 -9.08 -22.65 20.15
N PRO A 97 -7.85 -23.14 20.21
CA PRO A 97 -6.67 -22.31 20.43
C PRO A 97 -6.33 -21.53 19.15
N TRP A 98 -7.15 -20.52 18.83
CA TRP A 98 -6.94 -19.70 17.66
C TRP A 98 -5.63 -18.91 17.75
N PRO A 99 -4.93 -18.71 16.62
CA PRO A 99 -3.80 -17.81 16.56
C PRO A 99 -4.18 -16.39 17.02
N GLU A 100 -3.22 -15.68 17.60
CA GLU A 100 -3.44 -14.30 18.01
C GLU A 100 -3.95 -13.43 16.85
N GLY A 101 -5.01 -12.67 17.11
CA GLY A 101 -5.66 -11.81 16.13
C GLY A 101 -6.73 -12.49 15.28
N LEU A 102 -6.96 -13.81 15.42
CA LEU A 102 -8.08 -14.50 14.77
C LEU A 102 -9.31 -14.51 15.68
N ALA A 103 -10.40 -13.95 15.21
CA ALA A 103 -11.71 -13.97 15.85
C ALA A 103 -12.72 -14.72 14.98
N THR A 104 -13.53 -15.57 15.62
CA THR A 104 -14.65 -16.28 15.00
C THR A 104 -15.91 -16.08 15.84
N PRO A 105 -17.11 -16.35 15.30
CA PRO A 105 -18.31 -16.49 16.12
C PRO A 105 -18.11 -17.56 17.21
N PRO A 106 -18.86 -17.48 18.30
CA PRO A 106 -18.88 -18.55 19.30
C PRO A 106 -19.28 -19.87 18.61
N LEU A 107 -18.43 -20.90 18.76
CA LEU A 107 -18.69 -22.22 18.18
C LEU A 107 -19.50 -23.06 19.17
N ALA A 108 -20.79 -22.75 19.28
CA ALA A 108 -21.71 -23.63 20.00
C ALA A 108 -21.89 -24.94 19.23
N PHE A 109 -22.08 -26.06 19.95
CA PHE A 109 -22.38 -27.34 19.34
C PHE A 109 -23.57 -28.02 19.99
N ARG A 110 -24.22 -28.85 19.20
CA ARG A 110 -25.22 -29.83 19.63
C ARG A 110 -24.88 -31.17 19.00
N LEU A 111 -24.60 -32.16 19.79
CA LEU A 111 -24.31 -33.53 19.37
C LEU A 111 -25.49 -34.43 19.68
N THR A 112 -26.02 -35.11 18.66
CA THR A 112 -27.07 -36.14 18.75
C THR A 112 -26.56 -37.46 18.16
N ARG A 113 -27.37 -38.49 18.13
CA ARG A 113 -27.04 -39.76 17.45
C ARG A 113 -26.90 -39.58 15.94
N GLU A 114 -27.54 -38.57 15.38
CA GLU A 114 -27.62 -38.37 13.92
C GLU A 114 -26.59 -37.38 13.41
N ALA A 115 -26.29 -36.34 14.20
CA ALA A 115 -25.45 -35.27 13.75
C ALA A 115 -24.73 -34.51 14.89
N LEU A 116 -23.59 -33.93 14.55
CA LEU A 116 -22.98 -32.83 15.26
C LEU A 116 -23.35 -31.52 14.53
N GLU A 117 -24.14 -30.70 15.16
CA GLU A 117 -24.56 -29.40 14.64
C GLU A 117 -23.71 -28.27 15.27
N LEU A 118 -23.26 -27.34 14.44
CA LEU A 118 -22.63 -26.10 14.84
C LEU A 118 -23.55 -24.96 14.38
N PRO A 119 -24.50 -24.49 15.21
CA PRO A 119 -25.52 -23.52 14.81
C PRO A 119 -24.90 -22.28 14.17
N GLY A 120 -25.35 -21.93 12.95
CA GLY A 120 -24.83 -20.82 12.17
C GLY A 120 -23.46 -21.04 11.50
N VAL A 121 -22.84 -22.20 11.72
CA VAL A 121 -21.51 -22.53 11.17
C VAL A 121 -21.54 -23.82 10.33
N GLY A 122 -22.29 -24.84 10.76
CA GLY A 122 -22.28 -26.05 9.97
C GLY A 122 -22.88 -27.29 10.66
N ARG A 123 -22.72 -28.44 10.00
CA ARG A 123 -23.24 -29.73 10.44
C ARG A 123 -22.34 -30.86 9.95
N VAL A 124 -22.19 -31.90 10.77
CA VAL A 124 -21.57 -33.18 10.42
C VAL A 124 -22.59 -34.28 10.69
N GLU A 125 -22.95 -35.06 9.70
CA GLU A 125 -23.83 -36.21 9.88
C GLU A 125 -23.04 -37.40 10.43
N LEU A 126 -23.56 -38.09 11.43
CA LEU A 126 -22.89 -39.21 12.08
C LEU A 126 -23.29 -40.57 11.48
N SER A 127 -23.67 -40.58 10.20
CA SER A 127 -24.07 -41.77 9.47
C SER A 127 -23.28 -41.93 8.18
N GLY A 128 -23.07 -43.15 7.74
CA GLY A 128 -22.41 -43.47 6.48
C GLY A 128 -20.96 -43.01 6.42
N ARG A 129 -20.64 -42.08 5.54
CA ARG A 129 -19.30 -41.53 5.33
C ARG A 129 -19.01 -40.25 6.12
N TYR A 130 -19.90 -39.87 7.05
CA TYR A 130 -19.83 -38.66 7.86
C TYR A 130 -19.78 -37.37 7.00
N PRO A 131 -20.79 -37.17 6.11
CA PRO A 131 -20.82 -35.94 5.31
C PRO A 131 -20.92 -34.72 6.20
N PHE A 132 -20.19 -33.67 5.81
CA PHE A 132 -20.19 -32.42 6.56
C PHE A 132 -20.29 -31.19 5.66
N LEU A 133 -20.82 -30.10 6.23
CA LEU A 133 -20.87 -28.79 5.66
C LEU A 133 -20.47 -27.80 6.76
N LEU A 134 -19.50 -26.94 6.48
CA LEU A 134 -19.05 -25.84 7.34
C LEU A 134 -19.06 -24.52 6.57
N ASP A 135 -19.48 -23.45 7.22
CA ASP A 135 -19.48 -22.09 6.71
C ASP A 135 -19.13 -21.13 7.84
N LEU A 136 -17.84 -20.87 8.02
CA LEU A 136 -17.28 -20.15 9.16
C LEU A 136 -16.83 -18.75 8.73
N PRO A 137 -17.52 -17.68 9.11
CA PRO A 137 -17.00 -16.33 9.02
C PRO A 137 -15.91 -16.13 10.07
N PHE A 138 -14.87 -15.39 9.72
CA PHE A 138 -13.80 -15.04 10.64
C PHE A 138 -13.29 -13.63 10.38
N ARG A 139 -12.56 -13.08 11.36
CA ARG A 139 -11.79 -11.84 11.22
C ARG A 139 -10.37 -12.10 11.71
N TYR A 140 -9.40 -11.80 10.87
CA TYR A 140 -7.99 -11.90 11.23
C TYR A 140 -7.29 -10.57 11.08
N ARG A 141 -6.81 -9.99 12.20
CA ARG A 141 -6.13 -8.67 12.25
C ARG A 141 -6.89 -7.57 11.49
N GLY A 142 -8.22 -7.54 11.65
CA GLY A 142 -9.09 -6.55 10.99
C GLY A 142 -9.58 -6.94 9.60
N VAL A 143 -9.03 -7.98 8.98
CA VAL A 143 -9.47 -8.50 7.67
C VAL A 143 -10.60 -9.50 7.89
N GLU A 144 -11.74 -9.25 7.29
CA GLU A 144 -12.88 -10.17 7.29
C GLU A 144 -12.68 -11.25 6.24
N GLY A 145 -13.07 -12.47 6.59
CA GLY A 145 -13.00 -13.61 5.67
C GLY A 145 -14.07 -14.64 5.97
N ARG A 146 -14.17 -15.61 5.08
CA ARG A 146 -15.13 -16.70 5.18
C ARG A 146 -14.50 -17.99 4.72
N LEU A 147 -14.56 -19.03 5.57
CA LEU A 147 -14.11 -20.38 5.28
C LEU A 147 -15.34 -21.26 5.06
N ARG A 148 -15.44 -21.88 3.89
CA ARG A 148 -16.42 -22.90 3.58
C ARG A 148 -15.73 -24.23 3.35
N ALA A 149 -16.28 -25.28 3.90
CA ALA A 149 -15.79 -26.62 3.65
C ALA A 149 -16.96 -27.59 3.59
N GLN A 150 -16.91 -28.55 2.66
CA GLN A 150 -17.88 -29.60 2.52
C GLN A 150 -17.24 -30.89 2.02
N GLY A 151 -17.73 -32.02 2.43
CA GLY A 151 -17.17 -33.30 2.02
C GLY A 151 -17.58 -34.43 2.96
N ASP A 152 -16.77 -35.47 2.98
CA ASP A 152 -16.88 -36.62 3.85
C ASP A 152 -15.49 -37.06 4.35
N LEU A 153 -15.35 -38.29 4.87
CA LEU A 153 -14.06 -38.81 5.36
C LEU A 153 -13.00 -38.99 4.25
N GLU A 154 -13.40 -39.13 3.00
CA GLU A 154 -12.48 -39.45 1.89
C GLU A 154 -11.97 -38.17 1.23
N GLY A 155 -12.82 -37.14 1.12
CA GLY A 155 -12.47 -35.90 0.46
C GLY A 155 -13.62 -34.90 0.41
N GLY A 156 -13.34 -33.77 -0.25
CA GLY A 156 -14.32 -32.72 -0.35
C GLY A 156 -13.77 -31.45 -1.02
N SER A 157 -14.35 -30.33 -0.66
CA SER A 157 -13.92 -29.03 -1.10
C SER A 157 -13.79 -28.05 0.06
N VAL A 158 -12.84 -27.13 -0.05
CA VAL A 158 -12.60 -26.02 0.87
C VAL A 158 -12.54 -24.73 0.06
N ALA A 159 -13.15 -23.67 0.54
CA ALA A 159 -13.06 -22.36 -0.06
C ALA A 159 -12.82 -21.31 1.04
N LEU A 160 -11.75 -20.55 0.88
CA LEU A 160 -11.41 -19.39 1.71
C LEU A 160 -11.60 -18.13 0.88
N SER A 161 -12.34 -17.16 1.37
CA SER A 161 -12.52 -15.87 0.71
C SER A 161 -12.19 -14.72 1.65
N THR A 162 -11.52 -13.70 1.12
CA THR A 162 -11.16 -12.45 1.79
C THR A 162 -11.33 -11.29 0.81
N PRO A 163 -11.27 -10.02 1.23
CA PRO A 163 -11.22 -8.88 0.32
C PRO A 163 -10.06 -8.90 -0.68
N PHE A 164 -8.99 -9.65 -0.38
CA PHE A 164 -7.78 -9.74 -1.21
C PHE A 164 -7.80 -10.90 -2.20
N GLY A 165 -8.86 -11.72 -2.21
CA GLY A 165 -9.03 -12.83 -3.12
C GLY A 165 -9.61 -14.08 -2.48
N ALA A 166 -9.62 -15.15 -3.25
CA ALA A 166 -10.17 -16.44 -2.85
C ALA A 166 -9.18 -17.57 -3.13
N LEU A 167 -9.17 -18.56 -2.23
CA LEU A 167 -8.49 -19.83 -2.37
C LEU A 167 -9.53 -20.95 -2.36
N ARG A 168 -9.42 -21.91 -3.25
CA ARG A 168 -10.27 -23.10 -3.32
C ARG A 168 -9.41 -24.33 -3.33
N GLY A 169 -9.89 -25.37 -2.67
CA GLY A 169 -9.29 -26.69 -2.70
C GLY A 169 -10.35 -27.75 -2.97
N ALA A 170 -10.01 -28.77 -3.73
CA ALA A 170 -10.93 -29.89 -4.00
C ALA A 170 -10.16 -31.19 -4.21
N GLY A 171 -10.74 -32.32 -3.78
CA GLY A 171 -10.14 -33.62 -3.94
C GLY A 171 -10.16 -34.46 -2.66
N ALA A 172 -9.32 -35.48 -2.63
CA ALA A 172 -9.09 -36.27 -1.41
C ALA A 172 -8.33 -35.42 -0.37
N TRP A 173 -8.61 -35.59 0.93
CA TRP A 173 -7.96 -34.80 1.99
C TRP A 173 -6.44 -34.97 2.07
N ARG A 174 -5.88 -36.04 1.49
CA ARG A 174 -4.44 -36.29 1.38
C ARG A 174 -3.81 -35.74 0.11
N ALA A 175 -4.64 -35.28 -0.85
CA ALA A 175 -4.20 -34.74 -2.14
C ALA A 175 -5.22 -33.71 -2.64
N LEU A 176 -5.40 -32.66 -1.86
CA LEU A 176 -6.33 -31.58 -2.16
C LEU A 176 -5.67 -30.62 -3.15
N ALA A 177 -6.19 -30.56 -4.37
CA ALA A 177 -5.72 -29.58 -5.35
C ALA A 177 -6.15 -28.19 -4.92
N LEU A 178 -5.20 -27.23 -4.90
CA LEU A 178 -5.42 -25.85 -4.50
C LEU A 178 -5.37 -24.93 -5.70
N GLU A 179 -6.31 -24.00 -5.79
CA GLU A 179 -6.33 -22.91 -6.75
C GLU A 179 -6.77 -21.62 -6.05
N GLY A 180 -6.09 -20.53 -6.35
CA GLY A 180 -6.43 -19.24 -5.78
C GLY A 180 -6.17 -18.09 -6.73
N SER A 181 -6.87 -17.00 -6.50
CA SER A 181 -6.65 -15.73 -7.21
C SER A 181 -7.23 -14.57 -6.43
N GLY A 182 -6.73 -13.38 -6.72
CA GLY A 182 -7.20 -12.16 -6.10
C GLY A 182 -6.40 -10.95 -6.54
N ASP A 183 -6.51 -9.87 -5.79
CA ASP A 183 -5.80 -8.63 -5.99
C ASP A 183 -5.24 -8.12 -4.66
N LEU A 184 -3.95 -7.85 -4.62
CA LEU A 184 -3.28 -7.29 -3.44
C LEU A 184 -3.06 -5.80 -3.64
N PRO A 185 -3.39 -4.96 -2.65
CA PRO A 185 -3.09 -3.53 -2.70
C PRO A 185 -1.61 -3.31 -3.07
N ALA A 186 -1.35 -2.41 -4.02
CA ALA A 186 -0.05 -2.06 -4.56
C ALA A 186 0.69 -3.15 -5.36
N LEU A 187 0.48 -4.45 -5.09
CA LEU A 187 1.13 -5.55 -5.82
C LEU A 187 0.32 -6.02 -7.03
N GLY A 188 -0.99 -5.74 -7.04
CA GLY A 188 -1.89 -6.12 -8.13
C GLY A 188 -2.35 -7.58 -8.07
N PRO A 189 -2.81 -8.13 -9.20
CA PRO A 189 -3.39 -9.46 -9.25
C PRO A 189 -2.38 -10.55 -8.88
N TRP A 190 -2.88 -11.61 -8.24
CA TRP A 190 -2.12 -12.80 -7.92
C TRP A 190 -2.90 -14.06 -8.27
N THR A 191 -2.18 -15.13 -8.55
CA THR A 191 -2.73 -16.48 -8.73
C THR A 191 -1.93 -17.48 -7.93
N LEU A 192 -2.57 -18.58 -7.51
CA LEU A 192 -1.92 -19.66 -6.77
C LEU A 192 -2.44 -21.00 -7.29
N LYS A 193 -1.53 -21.96 -7.43
CA LYS A 193 -1.83 -23.38 -7.70
C LYS A 193 -0.98 -24.25 -6.82
N GLY A 194 -1.52 -25.37 -6.38
CA GLY A 194 -0.77 -26.27 -5.51
C GLY A 194 -1.55 -27.47 -5.03
N GLU A 195 -1.00 -28.12 -4.03
CA GLU A 195 -1.56 -29.31 -3.39
C GLU A 195 -1.41 -29.21 -1.87
N ALA A 196 -2.35 -29.81 -1.14
CA ALA A 196 -2.29 -29.93 0.31
C ALA A 196 -2.70 -31.33 0.77
N ASP A 197 -1.98 -31.83 1.78
CA ASP A 197 -2.37 -33.00 2.58
C ASP A 197 -2.85 -32.49 3.94
N LEU A 198 -4.15 -32.51 4.17
CA LEU A 198 -4.73 -32.01 5.43
C LEU A 198 -4.48 -32.94 6.62
N PHE A 199 -4.22 -34.23 6.40
CA PHE A 199 -3.86 -35.13 7.50
C PHE A 199 -2.41 -34.97 7.94
N ALA A 200 -1.50 -34.74 6.99
CA ALA A 200 -0.12 -34.44 7.30
C ALA A 200 0.10 -32.94 7.62
N LEU A 201 -0.94 -32.10 7.43
CA LEU A 201 -0.89 -30.65 7.47
C LEU A 201 0.24 -30.08 6.58
N ALA A 202 0.47 -30.72 5.45
CA ALA A 202 1.53 -30.37 4.52
C ALA A 202 0.94 -29.73 3.27
N TYR A 203 1.65 -28.76 2.70
CA TYR A 203 1.24 -28.11 1.46
C TYR A 203 2.46 -27.70 0.62
N ARG A 204 2.23 -27.68 -0.68
CA ARG A 204 3.16 -27.14 -1.67
C ARG A 204 2.35 -26.40 -2.73
N SER A 205 2.75 -25.18 -3.03
CA SER A 205 2.06 -24.36 -4.03
C SER A 205 3.02 -23.40 -4.72
N GLU A 206 2.62 -22.97 -5.89
CA GLU A 206 3.24 -21.91 -6.66
C GLU A 206 2.27 -20.71 -6.73
N ALA A 207 2.75 -19.52 -6.42
CA ALA A 207 2.00 -18.29 -6.56
C ALA A 207 2.69 -17.38 -7.56
N ALA A 208 1.91 -16.74 -8.42
CA ALA A 208 2.41 -15.75 -9.38
C ALA A 208 1.82 -14.37 -9.08
N LEU A 209 2.68 -13.35 -9.13
CA LEU A 209 2.33 -11.93 -9.07
C LEU A 209 2.76 -11.29 -10.40
N PRO A 210 1.92 -11.32 -11.45
CA PRO A 210 2.29 -10.91 -12.80
C PRO A 210 2.77 -9.46 -12.89
N ARG A 211 2.19 -8.54 -12.12
CA ARG A 211 2.62 -7.15 -12.08
C ARG A 211 4.07 -6.99 -11.59
N ALA A 212 4.47 -7.80 -10.64
CA ALA A 212 5.84 -7.83 -10.13
C ALA A 212 6.78 -8.70 -10.98
N GLY A 213 6.25 -9.47 -11.94
CA GLY A 213 6.98 -10.51 -12.65
C GLY A 213 7.51 -11.61 -11.72
N LEU A 214 6.90 -11.78 -10.53
CA LEU A 214 7.38 -12.62 -9.43
C LEU A 214 6.62 -13.94 -9.41
N VAL A 215 7.37 -15.04 -9.32
CA VAL A 215 6.86 -16.38 -9.06
C VAL A 215 7.40 -16.83 -7.69
N LEU A 216 6.51 -17.30 -6.83
CA LEU A 216 6.80 -17.76 -5.48
C LEU A 216 6.53 -19.25 -5.38
N GLU A 217 7.50 -20.03 -4.95
CA GLU A 217 7.29 -21.39 -4.49
C GLU A 217 7.05 -21.38 -2.97
N LEU A 218 5.94 -21.97 -2.55
CA LEU A 218 5.51 -22.02 -1.16
C LEU A 218 5.43 -23.50 -0.72
N SER A 219 5.97 -23.82 0.43
CA SER A 219 5.84 -25.15 1.02
C SER A 219 5.81 -25.06 2.53
N GLY A 220 5.14 -26.02 3.18
CA GLY A 220 5.08 -26.03 4.63
C GLY A 220 4.52 -27.30 5.21
N LYS A 221 4.63 -27.39 6.54
CA LYS A 221 4.04 -28.46 7.34
C LYS A 221 3.59 -27.91 8.70
N GLY A 222 2.31 -28.08 9.03
CA GLY A 222 1.71 -27.47 10.21
C GLY A 222 1.77 -25.94 10.13
N ALA A 223 2.35 -25.30 11.13
CA ALA A 223 2.55 -23.86 11.16
C ALA A 223 3.84 -23.40 10.43
N ALA A 224 4.69 -24.32 10.02
CA ALA A 224 5.92 -23.98 9.32
C ALA A 224 5.65 -23.64 7.86
N LEU A 225 6.19 -22.53 7.39
CA LEU A 225 6.13 -22.04 6.02
C LEU A 225 7.55 -21.79 5.52
N ARG A 226 7.85 -22.19 4.30
CA ARG A 226 9.02 -21.78 3.53
C ARG A 226 8.56 -21.24 2.20
N PHE A 227 9.22 -20.20 1.73
CA PHE A 227 9.01 -19.68 0.39
C PHE A 227 10.31 -19.27 -0.25
N THR A 228 10.37 -19.42 -1.56
CA THR A 228 11.37 -18.82 -2.44
C THR A 228 10.64 -18.12 -3.58
N GLY A 229 11.19 -17.03 -4.05
CA GLY A 229 10.57 -16.24 -5.12
C GLY A 229 11.60 -15.66 -6.05
N GLU A 230 11.29 -15.63 -7.32
CA GLU A 230 12.15 -15.11 -8.35
C GLU A 230 11.39 -14.22 -9.34
N ALA A 231 12.04 -13.12 -9.71
CA ALA A 231 11.65 -12.26 -10.81
C ALA A 231 12.92 -11.76 -11.53
N PRO A 232 12.85 -11.23 -12.75
CA PRO A 232 14.02 -10.65 -13.42
C PRO A 232 14.68 -9.57 -12.55
N GLY A 233 15.87 -9.87 -12.01
CA GLY A 233 16.60 -8.98 -11.12
C GLY A 233 16.13 -8.94 -9.66
N LEU A 234 15.28 -9.86 -9.22
CA LEU A 234 14.83 -9.97 -7.82
C LEU A 234 14.78 -11.42 -7.38
N ALA A 235 15.34 -11.70 -6.21
CA ALA A 235 15.19 -12.98 -5.53
C ALA A 235 14.70 -12.75 -4.09
N LEU A 236 13.79 -13.61 -3.64
CA LEU A 236 13.23 -13.61 -2.31
C LEU A 236 13.36 -14.99 -1.69
N ALA A 237 13.64 -15.08 -0.41
CA ALA A 237 13.55 -16.32 0.33
C ALA A 237 13.14 -16.03 1.77
N GLY A 238 12.39 -16.97 2.36
CA GLY A 238 12.00 -16.80 3.74
C GLY A 238 11.23 -17.97 4.29
N GLY A 239 10.83 -17.85 5.55
CA GLY A 239 10.04 -18.87 6.21
C GLY A 239 9.75 -18.55 7.65
N TYR A 240 8.87 -19.38 8.21
CA TYR A 240 8.46 -19.37 9.60
C TYR A 240 8.41 -20.81 10.10
N GLY A 241 8.87 -21.07 11.33
CA GLY A 241 8.88 -22.44 11.91
C GLY A 241 9.77 -22.49 13.14
N GLU A 242 11.05 -22.79 12.96
CA GLU A 242 12.06 -22.70 14.03
C GLU A 242 12.47 -21.27 14.37
N GLY A 243 12.02 -20.30 13.56
CA GLY A 243 12.23 -18.87 13.63
C GLY A 243 11.66 -18.19 12.39
N LEU A 244 11.62 -16.87 12.41
CA LEU A 244 11.32 -16.08 11.23
C LEU A 244 12.60 -15.89 10.42
N ALA A 245 12.55 -16.17 9.12
CA ALA A 245 13.62 -15.88 8.18
C ALA A 245 13.06 -15.09 6.99
N LEU A 246 13.80 -14.08 6.53
CA LEU A 246 13.46 -13.31 5.34
C LEU A 246 14.74 -12.76 4.72
N SER A 247 14.89 -12.93 3.42
CA SER A 247 15.93 -12.29 2.62
C SER A 247 15.36 -11.83 1.27
N LEU A 248 15.74 -10.65 0.87
CA LEU A 248 15.47 -10.05 -0.44
C LEU A 248 16.79 -9.66 -1.06
N PHE A 249 16.96 -9.94 -2.33
CA PHE A 249 18.15 -9.61 -3.09
C PHE A 249 17.75 -9.04 -4.45
N ALA A 250 18.14 -7.81 -4.74
CA ALA A 250 17.80 -7.09 -5.96
C ALA A 250 19.05 -6.74 -6.78
N ARG A 251 19.00 -7.00 -8.08
CA ARG A 251 20.04 -6.68 -9.07
C ARG A 251 19.43 -5.97 -10.27
N GLY A 252 19.01 -4.72 -10.08
CA GLY A 252 18.39 -3.91 -11.13
C GLY A 252 16.94 -4.29 -11.41
N TYR A 253 16.21 -4.73 -10.39
CA TYR A 253 14.79 -5.02 -10.51
C TYR A 253 14.02 -3.77 -10.94
N ASP A 254 13.22 -3.89 -12.00
CA ASP A 254 12.48 -2.78 -12.59
C ASP A 254 11.21 -2.47 -11.78
N LEU A 255 11.08 -1.23 -11.32
CA LEU A 255 9.93 -0.74 -10.59
C LEU A 255 8.88 -0.04 -11.50
N ALA A 256 9.12 0.03 -12.81
CA ALA A 256 8.18 0.64 -13.76
C ALA A 256 6.76 0.03 -13.73
N PRO A 257 6.57 -1.30 -13.53
CA PRO A 257 5.24 -1.89 -13.37
C PRO A 257 4.43 -1.32 -12.21
N PHE A 258 5.11 -0.72 -11.23
CA PHE A 258 4.48 -0.05 -10.08
C PHE A 258 4.30 1.46 -10.27
N GLY A 259 4.57 1.96 -11.49
CA GLY A 259 4.47 3.39 -11.82
C GLY A 259 5.70 4.21 -11.43
N LEU A 260 6.80 3.56 -11.04
CA LEU A 260 8.05 4.21 -10.66
C LEU A 260 9.12 3.93 -11.73
N PRO A 261 9.56 4.91 -12.53
CA PRO A 261 10.65 4.72 -13.51
C PRO A 261 11.99 4.61 -12.77
N ALA A 262 12.19 3.48 -12.10
CA ALA A 262 13.32 3.27 -11.20
C ALA A 262 13.78 1.81 -11.21
N ARG A 263 15.02 1.60 -10.76
CA ARG A 263 15.60 0.26 -10.56
C ARG A 263 16.03 0.07 -9.12
N LEU A 264 15.77 -1.13 -8.60
CA LEU A 264 16.10 -1.53 -7.24
C LEU A 264 17.36 -2.41 -7.23
N TRP A 265 18.27 -2.12 -6.29
CA TRP A 265 19.52 -2.85 -6.06
C TRP A 265 19.72 -3.09 -4.57
N GLY A 266 20.42 -4.17 -4.21
CA GLY A 266 20.88 -4.43 -2.85
C GLY A 266 20.22 -5.63 -2.20
N ASP A 267 20.38 -5.73 -0.90
CA ASP A 267 19.91 -6.84 -0.08
C ASP A 267 19.16 -6.33 1.16
N TRP A 268 18.21 -7.13 1.63
CA TRP A 268 17.41 -6.85 2.80
C TRP A 268 16.99 -8.12 3.51
N GLY A 269 17.10 -8.14 4.84
CA GLY A 269 16.71 -9.27 5.68
C GLY A 269 16.02 -8.84 6.96
N LEU A 270 15.95 -9.73 7.93
CA LEU A 270 15.32 -9.47 9.23
C LEU A 270 16.02 -8.36 10.02
N GLU A 271 17.33 -8.30 9.92
CA GLU A 271 18.17 -7.30 10.60
C GLU A 271 18.30 -6.01 9.78
N GLY A 272 17.48 -5.88 8.74
CA GLY A 272 17.59 -4.81 7.77
C GLY A 272 18.54 -5.17 6.63
N GLY A 273 19.18 -4.15 6.05
CA GLY A 273 20.08 -4.30 4.90
C GLY A 273 20.32 -2.97 4.22
N ARG A 274 20.72 -3.03 2.96
CA ARG A 274 20.90 -1.84 2.16
C ARG A 274 20.24 -2.00 0.79
N LEU A 275 19.27 -1.14 0.52
CA LEU A 275 18.60 -1.04 -0.78
C LEU A 275 18.93 0.31 -1.42
N ARG A 276 19.14 0.29 -2.72
CA ARG A 276 19.34 1.49 -3.54
C ARG A 276 18.33 1.50 -4.67
N VAL A 277 17.58 2.58 -4.74
CA VAL A 277 16.61 2.88 -5.80
C VAL A 277 17.23 3.94 -6.71
N GLU A 278 17.42 3.63 -7.97
CA GLU A 278 17.96 4.54 -8.98
C GLU A 278 16.85 5.02 -9.89
N THR A 279 16.75 6.33 -10.05
CA THR A 279 15.80 7.01 -10.94
C THR A 279 16.55 7.91 -11.92
N PRO A 280 15.94 8.38 -13.01
CA PRO A 280 16.52 9.41 -13.87
C PRO A 280 16.85 10.74 -13.15
N TYR A 281 16.26 10.96 -11.99
CA TYR A 281 16.38 12.20 -11.23
C TYR A 281 17.31 12.11 -10.02
N GLY A 282 17.89 10.93 -9.76
CA GLY A 282 18.77 10.68 -8.63
C GLY A 282 18.59 9.30 -8.02
N GLN A 283 19.15 9.13 -6.85
CA GLN A 283 19.08 7.86 -6.13
C GLN A 283 18.54 8.04 -4.71
N ALA A 284 17.84 7.02 -4.22
CA ALA A 284 17.47 6.86 -2.83
C ALA A 284 18.18 5.63 -2.26
N VAL A 285 18.78 5.75 -1.09
CA VAL A 285 19.40 4.64 -0.37
C VAL A 285 18.65 4.44 0.94
N LEU A 286 18.21 3.20 1.18
CA LEU A 286 17.61 2.74 2.41
C LEU A 286 18.66 1.88 3.14
N GLU A 287 18.97 2.25 4.37
CA GLU A 287 19.86 1.48 5.26
C GLU A 287 19.04 0.94 6.42
N GLY A 288 18.80 -0.36 6.40
CA GLY A 288 17.98 -1.04 7.39
C GLY A 288 18.68 -1.18 8.73
N THR A 289 17.93 -0.88 9.79
CA THR A 289 18.32 -1.12 11.18
C THR A 289 17.51 -2.26 11.80
N ALA A 290 16.45 -2.67 11.12
CA ALA A 290 15.57 -3.81 11.39
C ALA A 290 14.75 -4.11 10.14
N LEU A 291 13.97 -5.19 10.14
CA LEU A 291 13.14 -5.60 9.00
C LEU A 291 12.26 -4.46 8.43
N LEU A 292 11.66 -3.67 9.29
CA LEU A 292 10.69 -2.62 8.93
C LEU A 292 11.13 -1.22 9.37
N ARG A 293 12.42 -1.01 9.61
CA ARG A 293 12.96 0.30 9.97
C ARG A 293 14.24 0.58 9.22
N ALA A 294 14.30 1.71 8.54
CA ALA A 294 15.43 2.11 7.73
C ALA A 294 15.70 3.61 7.82
N ARG A 295 16.97 3.99 7.65
CA ARG A 295 17.35 5.34 7.29
C ARG A 295 17.20 5.51 5.80
N LEU A 296 16.69 6.64 5.38
CA LEU A 296 16.53 7.03 3.98
C LEU A 296 17.50 8.16 3.66
N PHE A 297 18.27 7.98 2.61
CA PHE A 297 19.15 9.03 2.06
C PHE A 297 18.75 9.28 0.61
N LEU A 298 18.45 10.54 0.30
CA LEU A 298 18.16 11.00 -1.06
C LEU A 298 19.38 11.75 -1.61
N LYS A 299 19.77 11.43 -2.84
CA LYS A 299 20.84 12.13 -3.54
C LYS A 299 20.50 12.27 -5.02
N GLY A 300 20.32 13.50 -5.45
CA GLY A 300 20.04 13.84 -6.84
C GLY A 300 20.78 15.09 -7.28
N PRO A 301 20.71 15.45 -8.56
CA PRO A 301 21.35 16.65 -9.06
C PRO A 301 20.74 17.93 -8.50
N TYR A 302 19.49 17.87 -8.04
CA TYR A 302 18.73 19.04 -7.57
C TYR A 302 18.18 18.87 -6.16
N LEU A 303 18.28 17.67 -5.56
CA LEU A 303 17.67 17.35 -4.28
C LEU A 303 18.59 16.45 -3.47
N GLU A 304 18.79 16.78 -2.20
CA GLU A 304 19.45 15.95 -1.20
C GLU A 304 18.57 15.87 0.04
N GLY A 305 18.59 14.76 0.75
CA GLY A 305 17.78 14.63 1.95
C GLY A 305 18.11 13.39 2.76
N GLU A 306 17.66 13.40 4.00
CA GLU A 306 17.77 12.29 4.93
C GLU A 306 16.49 12.12 5.74
N GLY A 307 16.20 10.89 6.13
CA GLY A 307 15.00 10.57 6.89
C GLY A 307 14.99 9.18 7.46
N GLU A 308 13.85 8.80 7.98
CA GLU A 308 13.59 7.46 8.49
C GLU A 308 12.30 6.90 7.89
N VAL A 309 12.35 5.62 7.54
CA VAL A 309 11.20 4.83 7.10
C VAL A 309 10.86 3.83 8.20
N PHE A 310 9.60 3.75 8.56
CA PHE A 310 9.07 2.84 9.59
C PHE A 310 7.73 2.24 9.12
N PRO A 311 7.19 1.20 9.78
CA PRO A 311 5.99 0.49 9.32
C PRO A 311 4.79 1.40 9.08
N GLU A 312 4.62 2.39 9.94
CA GLU A 312 3.48 3.31 9.92
C GLU A 312 3.66 4.46 8.92
N GLY A 313 4.91 4.75 8.49
CA GLY A 313 5.13 5.92 7.65
C GLY A 313 6.58 6.29 7.39
N LEU A 314 6.78 7.57 7.12
CA LEU A 314 8.04 8.19 6.71
C LEU A 314 8.24 9.52 7.44
N SER A 315 9.48 9.83 7.78
CA SER A 315 9.94 11.17 8.19
C SER A 315 11.12 11.56 7.30
N LEU A 316 11.13 12.76 6.74
CA LEU A 316 12.13 13.20 5.78
C LEU A 316 12.44 14.69 5.95
N ARG A 317 13.74 15.03 5.91
CA ARG A 317 14.24 16.38 5.70
C ARG A 317 15.01 16.43 4.39
N PHE A 318 14.84 17.48 3.62
CA PHE A 318 15.51 17.61 2.34
C PHE A 318 15.83 19.07 2.02
N SER A 319 16.84 19.25 1.18
CA SER A 319 17.19 20.53 0.58
C SER A 319 17.27 20.39 -0.93
N GLY A 320 16.90 21.43 -1.65
CA GLY A 320 16.90 21.44 -3.10
C GLY A 320 17.60 22.68 -3.66
N ARG A 321 18.30 22.48 -4.78
CA ARG A 321 18.94 23.55 -5.55
C ARG A 321 18.73 23.32 -7.03
N TYR A 322 18.25 24.32 -7.72
CA TYR A 322 18.11 24.32 -9.17
C TYR A 322 18.74 25.58 -9.76
N ARG A 323 19.53 25.43 -10.83
CA ARG A 323 20.13 26.57 -11.56
C ARG A 323 20.10 26.28 -13.05
N ALA A 324 19.40 27.10 -13.80
CA ALA A 324 19.37 27.04 -15.26
C ALA A 324 18.94 28.42 -15.83
N GLY A 325 19.51 28.82 -16.95
CA GLY A 325 19.08 30.01 -17.69
C GLY A 325 19.07 31.33 -16.89
N GLY A 326 19.96 31.46 -15.90
CA GLY A 326 20.00 32.62 -14.99
C GLY A 326 19.01 32.54 -13.83
N VAL A 327 18.14 31.54 -13.79
CA VAL A 327 17.22 31.26 -12.67
C VAL A 327 17.91 30.38 -11.65
N ALA A 328 17.85 30.73 -10.37
CA ALA A 328 18.27 29.90 -9.26
C ALA A 328 17.11 29.75 -8.27
N VAL A 329 16.86 28.50 -7.85
CA VAL A 329 15.87 28.19 -6.81
C VAL A 329 16.59 27.38 -5.75
N GLU A 330 16.50 27.83 -4.51
CA GLU A 330 17.06 27.12 -3.36
C GLU A 330 15.97 27.00 -2.30
N GLY A 331 15.88 25.84 -1.67
CA GLY A 331 14.88 25.60 -0.63
C GLY A 331 15.17 24.38 0.20
N GLU A 332 14.49 24.31 1.31
CA GLU A 332 14.51 23.19 2.23
C GLU A 332 13.10 22.76 2.60
N GLY A 333 12.96 21.53 3.03
CA GLY A 333 11.69 21.02 3.46
C GLY A 333 11.83 19.91 4.47
N GLU A 334 10.80 19.76 5.27
CA GLU A 334 10.68 18.67 6.22
C GLU A 334 9.23 18.20 6.35
N GLY A 335 9.06 16.97 6.75
CA GLY A 335 7.74 16.43 6.99
C GLY A 335 7.74 14.92 7.02
N GLY A 336 6.57 14.35 6.86
CA GLY A 336 6.33 12.92 6.90
C GLY A 336 4.89 12.63 7.31
N GLY A 337 4.69 11.47 7.90
CA GLY A 337 3.40 11.01 8.38
C GLY A 337 3.15 9.55 8.02
N PRO A 338 1.95 9.04 8.29
CA PRO A 338 1.57 7.69 7.95
C PRO A 338 1.47 7.50 6.43
N TRP A 339 1.69 6.26 5.98
CA TRP A 339 1.50 5.90 4.57
C TRP A 339 0.08 6.24 4.12
N GLY A 340 -0.04 6.96 2.99
CA GLY A 340 -1.32 7.47 2.50
C GLY A 340 -1.74 8.84 3.05
N ALA A 341 -0.97 9.47 3.95
CA ALA A 341 -1.23 10.81 4.46
C ALA A 341 0.08 11.56 4.81
N LEU A 342 1.05 11.53 3.88
CA LEU A 342 2.33 12.23 4.06
C LEU A 342 2.15 13.74 3.83
N ARG A 343 2.76 14.57 4.69
CA ARG A 343 2.74 16.02 4.57
C ARG A 343 4.14 16.59 4.73
N PHE A 344 4.53 17.46 3.82
CA PHE A 344 5.82 18.12 3.81
C PHE A 344 5.62 19.63 3.78
N ARG A 345 6.40 20.33 4.56
CA ARG A 345 6.50 21.79 4.53
C ARG A 345 7.76 22.18 3.79
N LEU A 346 7.66 23.22 2.96
CA LEU A 346 8.73 23.72 2.13
C LEU A 346 8.95 25.19 2.45
N ALA A 347 10.20 25.64 2.42
CA ALA A 347 10.55 27.05 2.43
C ALA A 347 11.78 27.29 1.54
N GLY A 348 11.81 28.41 0.85
CA GLY A 348 12.92 28.71 -0.02
C GLY A 348 12.80 30.06 -0.70
N GLU A 349 13.69 30.28 -1.66
CA GLU A 349 13.81 31.49 -2.43
C GLU A 349 14.10 31.18 -3.89
N ALA A 350 13.41 31.85 -4.79
CA ALA A 350 13.73 31.87 -6.21
C ALA A 350 14.37 33.21 -6.61
N ARG A 351 15.47 33.14 -7.35
CA ARG A 351 16.15 34.29 -7.94
C ARG A 351 16.03 34.21 -9.44
N VAL A 352 15.42 35.21 -10.01
CA VAL A 352 15.21 35.37 -11.44
C VAL A 352 15.87 36.67 -11.89
N PRO A 353 16.55 36.71 -13.05
CA PRO A 353 17.13 37.94 -13.55
C PRO A 353 16.11 39.09 -13.58
N TYR A 354 16.53 40.25 -13.15
CA TYR A 354 15.73 41.49 -13.11
C TYR A 354 14.55 41.51 -12.11
N LEU A 355 14.32 40.42 -11.36
CA LEU A 355 13.37 40.40 -10.26
C LEU A 355 14.08 40.46 -8.91
N GLU A 356 13.38 40.99 -7.91
CA GLU A 356 13.81 40.83 -6.53
C GLU A 356 13.71 39.34 -6.12
N PRO A 357 14.50 38.89 -5.14
CA PRO A 357 14.39 37.54 -4.62
C PRO A 357 12.95 37.20 -4.21
N LEU A 358 12.43 36.08 -4.68
CA LEU A 358 11.06 35.64 -4.47
C LEU A 358 11.03 34.57 -3.39
N PRO A 359 10.79 34.90 -2.11
CA PRO A 359 10.66 33.92 -1.07
C PRO A 359 9.35 33.13 -1.24
N PHE A 360 9.41 31.84 -0.99
CA PHE A 360 8.22 30.99 -0.99
C PHE A 360 8.16 30.10 0.25
N ARG A 361 6.94 29.76 0.64
CA ARG A 361 6.64 28.72 1.61
C ARG A 361 5.53 27.84 1.05
N GLY A 362 5.50 26.58 1.44
CA GLY A 362 4.47 25.70 0.92
C GLY A 362 4.30 24.42 1.67
N GLU A 363 3.29 23.71 1.24
CA GLU A 363 2.95 22.39 1.75
C GLU A 363 2.72 21.44 0.57
N VAL A 364 3.19 20.22 0.72
CA VAL A 364 2.91 19.10 -0.19
C VAL A 364 2.25 18.00 0.61
N GLU A 365 1.12 17.51 0.14
CA GLU A 365 0.39 16.41 0.70
C GLU A 365 0.36 15.26 -0.30
N VAL A 366 0.73 14.06 0.15
CA VAL A 366 0.70 12.82 -0.65
C VAL A 366 -0.25 11.85 0.05
N ALA A 367 -1.42 11.67 -0.55
CA ALA A 367 -2.44 10.73 -0.10
C ALA A 367 -2.87 9.85 -1.29
N ASP A 368 -4.12 9.95 -1.76
CA ASP A 368 -4.57 9.30 -3.00
C ASP A 368 -4.05 9.98 -4.28
N GLY A 369 -3.14 10.93 -4.12
CA GLY A 369 -2.47 11.71 -5.14
C GLY A 369 -1.59 12.78 -4.49
N VAL A 370 -0.83 13.49 -5.32
CA VAL A 370 0.02 14.61 -4.86
C VAL A 370 -0.76 15.90 -4.98
N ARG A 371 -0.88 16.64 -3.87
CA ARG A 371 -1.40 18.00 -3.80
C ARG A 371 -0.31 18.91 -3.26
N TYR A 372 -0.22 20.09 -3.81
CA TYR A 372 0.77 21.07 -3.35
C TYR A 372 0.18 22.48 -3.35
N ARG A 373 0.65 23.27 -2.41
CA ARG A 373 0.31 24.69 -2.30
C ARG A 373 1.56 25.47 -1.90
N LEU A 374 1.94 26.43 -2.72
CA LEU A 374 3.00 27.39 -2.42
C LEU A 374 2.39 28.77 -2.16
N GLN A 375 3.00 29.53 -1.28
CA GLN A 375 2.61 30.88 -0.89
C GLN A 375 3.84 31.81 -0.95
N GLY A 376 3.63 33.03 -1.34
CA GLY A 376 4.66 34.04 -1.50
C GLY A 376 4.28 35.02 -2.61
N PRO A 377 5.24 35.77 -3.14
CA PRO A 377 5.05 36.59 -4.35
C PRO A 377 4.60 35.75 -5.56
N LEU A 378 4.92 34.46 -5.55
CA LEU A 378 4.38 33.45 -6.44
C LEU A 378 3.54 32.47 -5.60
N ALA A 379 2.23 32.53 -5.73
CA ALA A 379 1.30 31.60 -5.11
C ALA A 379 0.86 30.56 -6.13
N LEU A 380 0.91 29.29 -5.74
CA LEU A 380 0.66 28.13 -6.62
C LEU A 380 -0.11 27.06 -5.86
N GLU A 381 -1.14 26.53 -6.45
CA GLU A 381 -1.83 25.32 -5.97
C GLU A 381 -2.05 24.34 -7.12
N GLY A 382 -1.99 23.05 -6.81
CA GLY A 382 -2.18 22.02 -7.82
C GLY A 382 -2.28 20.62 -7.27
N GLY A 383 -2.52 19.67 -8.19
CA GLY A 383 -2.57 18.26 -7.91
C GLY A 383 -2.30 17.47 -9.18
N GLY A 384 -1.53 16.38 -9.08
CA GLY A 384 -1.07 15.65 -10.25
C GLY A 384 -0.22 16.53 -11.18
N ALA A 385 -0.56 16.57 -12.47
CA ALA A 385 0.14 17.38 -13.46
C ALA A 385 -0.40 18.81 -13.62
N GLY A 386 -1.63 19.07 -13.14
CA GLY A 386 -2.31 20.35 -13.30
C GLY A 386 -2.02 21.32 -12.16
N TYR A 387 -1.84 22.60 -12.48
CA TYR A 387 -1.61 23.66 -11.50
C TYR A 387 -2.19 24.99 -11.96
N ARG A 388 -2.49 25.83 -10.99
CA ARG A 388 -2.88 27.23 -11.19
C ARG A 388 -2.31 28.10 -10.09
N GLY A 389 -2.19 29.38 -10.35
CA GLY A 389 -1.68 30.29 -9.36
C GLY A 389 -1.84 31.74 -9.71
N SER A 390 -1.32 32.56 -8.85
CA SER A 390 -1.19 34.00 -9.04
C SER A 390 0.23 34.44 -8.69
N PHE A 391 0.63 35.53 -9.25
CA PHE A 391 1.92 36.13 -8.94
C PHE A 391 1.78 37.64 -8.78
N ARG A 392 2.69 38.18 -8.00
CA ARG A 392 2.93 39.61 -7.88
C ARG A 392 4.45 39.80 -7.92
N LEU A 393 4.95 40.10 -9.10
CA LEU A 393 6.39 40.16 -9.37
C LEU A 393 6.87 41.59 -9.32
N PRO A 394 7.56 42.02 -8.25
CA PRO A 394 8.29 43.26 -8.25
C PRO A 394 9.53 43.13 -9.15
N PHE A 395 9.79 44.12 -9.96
CA PHE A 395 10.96 44.16 -10.83
C PHE A 395 11.57 45.53 -10.87
N ALA A 396 12.85 45.59 -11.17
CA ALA A 396 13.55 46.87 -11.40
C ALA A 396 14.29 46.79 -12.75
N PHE A 397 14.06 47.76 -13.59
CA PHE A 397 14.71 47.85 -14.90
C PHE A 397 15.12 49.30 -15.18
N LEU A 398 16.35 49.49 -15.64
CA LEU A 398 16.94 50.82 -15.90
C LEU A 398 16.70 51.86 -14.78
N GLY A 399 16.82 51.43 -13.51
CA GLY A 399 16.70 52.30 -12.35
C GLY A 399 15.27 52.65 -11.94
N LYS A 400 14.25 52.12 -12.59
CA LYS A 400 12.84 52.28 -12.21
C LYS A 400 12.23 50.96 -11.73
N ALA A 401 11.43 51.04 -10.67
CA ALA A 401 10.67 49.93 -10.14
C ALA A 401 9.38 49.74 -10.93
N GLY A 402 8.97 48.49 -11.05
CA GLY A 402 7.69 48.07 -11.60
C GLY A 402 7.10 46.90 -10.82
N GLU A 403 5.86 46.67 -11.04
CA GLU A 403 5.14 45.53 -10.47
C GLU A 403 4.25 44.89 -11.54
N ALA A 404 4.27 43.57 -11.60
CA ALA A 404 3.47 42.78 -12.53
C ALA A 404 2.64 41.72 -11.76
N PRO A 405 1.44 42.06 -11.28
CA PRO A 405 0.50 41.09 -10.77
C PRO A 405 -0.18 40.36 -11.93
N GLY A 406 -0.49 39.08 -11.70
CA GLY A 406 -1.15 38.25 -12.70
C GLY A 406 -1.55 36.90 -12.17
N SER A 407 -2.12 36.10 -13.07
CA SER A 407 -2.48 34.70 -12.80
C SER A 407 -1.92 33.79 -13.88
N PHE A 408 -1.75 32.54 -13.54
CA PHE A 408 -1.28 31.52 -14.48
C PHE A 408 -1.95 30.17 -14.21
N GLN A 409 -1.96 29.34 -15.23
CA GLN A 409 -2.37 27.94 -15.15
C GLN A 409 -1.48 27.10 -16.05
N GLY A 410 -1.39 25.81 -15.74
CA GLY A 410 -0.57 24.91 -16.52
C GLY A 410 -0.83 23.44 -16.26
N GLU A 411 -0.22 22.62 -17.08
CA GLU A 411 -0.22 21.17 -16.95
C GLU A 411 1.14 20.63 -17.42
N GLY A 412 1.82 19.91 -16.52
CA GLY A 412 3.19 19.44 -16.75
C GLY A 412 4.14 20.62 -17.01
N LEU A 413 4.77 20.65 -18.18
CA LEU A 413 5.67 21.73 -18.60
C LEU A 413 4.97 22.86 -19.40
N ARG A 414 3.69 22.77 -19.63
CA ARG A 414 2.93 23.83 -20.28
C ARG A 414 2.44 24.84 -19.25
N LEU A 415 2.73 26.11 -19.47
CA LEU A 415 2.35 27.22 -18.61
C LEU A 415 1.80 28.35 -19.46
N GLU A 416 0.70 28.94 -19.05
CA GLU A 416 0.17 30.17 -19.61
C GLU A 416 -0.29 31.10 -18.49
N GLY A 417 0.11 32.37 -18.57
CA GLY A 417 -0.25 33.38 -17.59
C GLY A 417 -0.49 34.73 -18.25
N ALA A 418 -1.25 35.55 -17.56
CA ALA A 418 -1.57 36.91 -17.98
C ALA A 418 -1.75 37.81 -16.77
N GLY A 419 -1.57 39.11 -16.97
CA GLY A 419 -1.74 40.12 -15.94
C GLY A 419 -1.66 41.52 -16.46
N GLU A 420 -1.83 42.46 -15.53
CA GLU A 420 -1.67 43.89 -15.79
C GLU A 420 -0.65 44.43 -14.80
N GLY A 421 0.25 45.27 -15.24
CA GLY A 421 1.31 45.81 -14.40
C GLY A 421 1.53 47.31 -14.61
N VAL A 422 2.45 47.84 -13.86
CA VAL A 422 2.89 49.23 -13.97
C VAL A 422 4.42 49.30 -13.95
N TYR A 423 5.00 50.03 -14.87
CA TYR A 423 6.42 50.34 -14.90
C TYR A 423 6.63 51.86 -14.77
N GLY A 424 7.09 52.28 -13.60
CA GLY A 424 7.00 53.69 -13.24
C GLY A 424 5.55 54.16 -13.21
N GLU A 425 5.17 55.01 -14.15
CA GLU A 425 3.78 55.50 -14.33
C GLU A 425 3.08 54.84 -15.55
N LEU A 426 3.77 53.99 -16.32
CA LEU A 426 3.26 53.35 -17.53
C LEU A 426 2.51 52.07 -17.21
N PRO A 427 1.18 52.01 -17.36
CA PRO A 427 0.44 50.80 -17.23
C PRO A 427 0.66 49.89 -18.47
N PHE A 428 0.74 48.59 -18.25
CA PHE A 428 0.84 47.59 -19.31
C PHE A 428 0.07 46.35 -18.98
N ALA A 429 -0.41 45.65 -20.00
CA ALA A 429 -0.94 44.31 -19.88
C ALA A 429 0.05 43.32 -20.50
N PHE A 430 0.12 42.12 -19.99
CA PHE A 430 0.98 41.08 -20.54
C PHE A 430 0.32 39.73 -20.54
N ARG A 431 0.75 38.91 -21.49
CA ARG A 431 0.42 37.48 -21.59
C ARG A 431 1.69 36.72 -21.98
N GLY A 432 1.97 35.63 -21.33
CA GLY A 432 3.15 34.85 -21.61
C GLY A 432 3.02 33.41 -21.19
N GLY A 433 3.94 32.59 -21.63
CA GLY A 433 3.90 31.18 -21.29
C GLY A 433 5.02 30.37 -21.91
N PHE A 434 4.92 29.07 -21.66
CA PHE A 434 5.83 28.07 -22.16
C PHE A 434 5.03 26.85 -22.61
N GLY A 435 5.30 26.37 -23.82
CA GLY A 435 4.61 25.21 -24.39
C GLY A 435 5.42 24.64 -25.55
N GLU A 436 5.11 25.04 -26.79
CA GLU A 436 5.95 24.74 -27.97
C GLU A 436 7.21 25.61 -28.04
N GLY A 437 7.37 26.53 -27.09
CA GLY A 437 8.45 27.47 -26.89
C GLY A 437 8.00 28.60 -26.01
N PRO A 438 8.95 29.42 -25.49
CA PRO A 438 8.61 30.60 -24.71
C PRO A 438 7.94 31.66 -25.58
N PHE A 439 6.87 32.26 -25.07
CA PHE A 439 6.26 33.46 -25.66
C PHE A 439 5.95 34.49 -24.58
N LEU A 440 6.02 35.75 -24.93
CA LEU A 440 5.64 36.89 -24.10
C LEU A 440 5.08 37.99 -24.98
N GLU A 441 3.92 38.49 -24.66
CA GLU A 441 3.27 39.62 -25.29
C GLU A 441 3.03 40.69 -24.26
N VAL A 442 3.51 41.89 -24.48
CA VAL A 442 3.31 43.05 -23.61
C VAL A 442 2.62 44.13 -24.42
N ARG A 443 1.52 44.63 -23.91
CA ARG A 443 0.72 45.73 -24.51
C ARG A 443 0.66 46.92 -23.58
N TYR A 444 0.82 48.08 -24.12
CA TYR A 444 0.63 49.35 -23.43
C TYR A 444 -0.12 50.33 -24.34
N ALA A 445 -0.52 51.50 -23.82
CA ALA A 445 -1.31 52.49 -24.58
C ALA A 445 -0.71 52.92 -25.92
N GLY A 446 0.61 52.79 -26.10
CA GLY A 446 1.33 53.16 -27.30
C GLY A 446 1.67 52.01 -28.25
N GLY A 447 1.35 50.76 -27.94
CA GLY A 447 1.69 49.64 -28.81
C GLY A 447 1.89 48.31 -28.13
N GLU A 448 2.56 47.39 -28.85
CA GLU A 448 2.77 46.00 -28.45
C GLU A 448 4.22 45.58 -28.71
N VAL A 449 4.76 44.79 -27.78
CA VAL A 449 6.02 44.06 -27.91
C VAL A 449 5.75 42.60 -27.69
N ALA A 450 6.08 41.76 -28.66
CA ALA A 450 5.88 40.33 -28.54
C ALA A 450 7.18 39.55 -28.78
N LEU A 451 7.47 38.58 -27.93
CA LEU A 451 8.52 37.58 -28.11
C LEU A 451 7.86 36.24 -28.45
N GLU A 452 8.21 35.67 -29.57
CA GLU A 452 7.73 34.37 -30.00
C GLU A 452 8.85 33.60 -30.69
N LYS A 453 9.11 32.38 -30.24
CA LYS A 453 10.14 31.47 -30.81
C LYS A 453 11.51 32.15 -31.04
N GLY A 454 11.93 32.98 -30.08
CA GLY A 454 13.22 33.66 -30.16
C GLY A 454 13.25 34.89 -31.07
N THR A 455 12.11 35.38 -31.54
CA THR A 455 11.98 36.62 -32.31
C THR A 455 11.15 37.63 -31.54
N VAL A 456 11.69 38.82 -31.36
CA VAL A 456 11.00 39.99 -30.80
C VAL A 456 10.32 40.73 -31.95
N ARG A 457 9.03 40.96 -31.83
CA ARG A 457 8.22 41.79 -32.75
C ARG A 457 7.85 43.07 -32.00
N LEU A 458 8.09 44.20 -32.63
CA LEU A 458 7.74 45.55 -32.17
C LEU A 458 6.66 46.13 -33.06
N ALA A 459 5.58 46.62 -32.46
CA ALA A 459 4.50 47.33 -33.14
C ALA A 459 4.05 48.50 -32.26
N LEU A 460 4.86 49.58 -32.26
CA LEU A 460 4.68 50.77 -31.43
C LEU A 460 4.07 51.85 -32.29
N ALA A 461 2.78 52.10 -32.14
CA ALA A 461 2.08 53.19 -32.84
C ALA A 461 2.39 54.56 -32.19
N GLU A 462 2.70 54.54 -30.89
CA GLU A 462 3.15 55.71 -30.14
C GLU A 462 4.25 55.32 -29.16
N VAL A 463 5.46 55.87 -29.40
CA VAL A 463 6.65 55.58 -28.56
C VAL A 463 6.71 56.48 -27.32
N ALA A 464 6.02 57.62 -27.33
CA ALA A 464 6.12 58.60 -26.25
C ALA A 464 5.81 58.07 -24.85
N PRO A 465 4.77 57.27 -24.60
CA PRO A 465 4.49 56.72 -23.26
C PRO A 465 5.65 55.87 -22.74
N LEU A 466 6.24 55.05 -23.60
CA LEU A 466 7.39 54.22 -23.25
C LEU A 466 8.64 55.06 -23.02
N ALA A 467 8.92 56.01 -23.92
CA ALA A 467 10.06 56.89 -23.82
C ALA A 467 10.02 57.75 -22.55
N GLN A 468 8.85 58.28 -22.20
CA GLN A 468 8.63 59.03 -20.95
C GLN A 468 8.89 58.15 -19.71
N ALA A 469 8.49 56.90 -19.74
CA ALA A 469 8.84 55.97 -18.67
C ALA A 469 10.35 55.83 -18.47
N PHE A 470 11.15 56.05 -19.49
CA PHE A 470 12.62 56.08 -19.42
C PHE A 470 13.20 57.50 -19.25
N GLY A 471 12.35 58.52 -19.17
CA GLY A 471 12.80 59.92 -19.04
C GLY A 471 13.39 60.49 -20.35
N LEU A 472 13.01 59.90 -21.48
CA LEU A 472 13.49 60.32 -22.80
C LEU A 472 12.44 61.18 -23.50
N PRO A 473 12.80 62.35 -24.05
CA PRO A 473 11.91 63.25 -24.80
C PRO A 473 11.76 62.76 -26.25
N LEU A 474 11.20 61.55 -26.42
CA LEU A 474 11.08 60.86 -27.69
C LEU A 474 9.62 60.52 -27.98
N ALA A 475 9.14 60.80 -29.16
CA ALA A 475 7.78 60.45 -29.63
C ALA A 475 7.85 59.89 -31.03
N GLY A 476 6.74 59.30 -31.54
CA GLY A 476 6.63 58.75 -32.87
C GLY A 476 6.26 57.27 -32.91
N GLU A 477 6.52 56.61 -34.02
CA GLU A 477 6.17 55.20 -34.25
C GLU A 477 7.40 54.35 -34.56
N ALA A 478 7.33 53.05 -34.19
CA ALA A 478 8.37 52.09 -34.53
C ALA A 478 7.78 50.69 -34.79
N ARG A 479 8.31 50.04 -35.80
CA ARG A 479 7.89 48.66 -36.18
C ARG A 479 9.12 47.86 -36.56
N GLY A 480 9.11 46.56 -36.21
CA GLY A 480 10.22 45.71 -36.58
C GLY A 480 10.13 44.31 -36.03
N ARG A 481 11.05 43.48 -36.48
CA ARG A 481 11.29 42.11 -36.01
C ARG A 481 12.79 41.95 -35.74
N LEU A 482 13.13 41.43 -34.60
CA LEU A 482 14.49 41.21 -34.15
C LEU A 482 14.64 39.81 -33.59
N ALA A 483 15.49 38.98 -34.15
CA ALA A 483 15.88 37.73 -33.53
C ALA A 483 16.75 38.00 -32.30
N LEU A 484 16.70 37.08 -31.31
CA LEU A 484 17.57 37.18 -30.12
C LEU A 484 19.07 37.07 -30.46
N SER A 485 19.41 36.57 -31.65
CA SER A 485 20.76 36.63 -32.23
C SER A 485 21.24 38.04 -32.59
N GLY A 486 20.34 39.02 -32.59
CA GLY A 486 20.60 40.40 -32.97
C GLY A 486 20.32 40.69 -34.46
N GLU A 487 19.95 39.73 -35.23
CA GLU A 487 19.57 39.93 -36.64
C GLU A 487 18.10 40.32 -36.77
N GLY A 488 17.79 41.30 -37.65
CA GLY A 488 16.40 41.69 -37.82
C GLY A 488 16.20 42.79 -38.87
N GLU A 489 14.97 43.27 -38.91
CA GLU A 489 14.55 44.36 -39.74
C GLU A 489 13.56 45.25 -39.01
N GLY A 490 13.64 46.54 -39.19
CA GLY A 490 12.71 47.46 -38.56
C GLY A 490 12.89 48.89 -39.07
N GLU A 491 11.85 49.68 -38.86
CA GLU A 491 11.84 51.11 -39.15
C GLU A 491 11.22 51.87 -38.00
N ALA A 492 11.70 53.05 -37.78
CA ALA A 492 11.17 53.99 -36.79
C ALA A 492 11.14 55.41 -37.34
N ARG A 493 10.02 56.06 -37.12
CA ARG A 493 9.83 57.48 -37.42
C ARG A 493 9.61 58.18 -36.08
N LEU A 494 10.66 58.85 -35.61
CA LEU A 494 10.71 59.39 -34.27
C LEU A 494 10.83 60.92 -34.29
N ARG A 495 10.56 61.55 -33.18
CA ARG A 495 10.86 62.95 -32.91
C ARG A 495 11.62 63.02 -31.61
N LEU A 496 12.85 63.52 -31.67
CA LEU A 496 13.66 63.74 -30.49
C LEU A 496 13.69 65.27 -30.20
N LEU A 497 13.21 65.69 -29.04
CA LEU A 497 13.04 67.10 -28.69
C LEU A 497 12.26 67.93 -29.76
N GLY A 498 11.38 67.27 -30.50
CA GLY A 498 10.61 67.89 -31.59
C GLY A 498 11.21 67.73 -32.99
N GLU A 499 12.51 67.47 -33.09
CA GLU A 499 13.20 67.26 -34.36
C GLU A 499 12.94 65.86 -34.93
N PRO A 500 12.68 65.73 -36.25
CA PRO A 500 12.43 64.46 -36.88
C PRO A 500 13.70 63.59 -36.93
N LEU A 501 13.54 62.30 -36.64
CA LEU A 501 14.58 61.29 -36.66
C LEU A 501 14.02 60.03 -37.31
N GLU A 502 14.54 59.59 -38.45
CA GLU A 502 14.23 58.31 -39.02
C GLU A 502 15.35 57.28 -38.73
N ALA A 503 14.97 56.10 -38.38
CA ALA A 503 15.92 55.02 -38.12
C ALA A 503 15.47 53.75 -38.87
N ARG A 504 16.44 53.04 -39.44
CA ARG A 504 16.22 51.71 -40.04
C ARG A 504 17.19 50.72 -39.46
N TYR A 505 16.67 49.57 -39.12
CA TYR A 505 17.46 48.44 -38.67
C TYR A 505 17.38 47.32 -39.70
N ARG A 506 18.52 46.84 -40.19
CA ARG A 506 18.59 45.74 -41.15
C ARG A 506 19.80 44.88 -40.89
N GLY A 507 19.54 43.54 -40.75
CA GLY A 507 20.57 42.60 -40.30
C GLY A 507 20.99 42.92 -38.85
N THR A 508 22.19 43.35 -38.66
CA THR A 508 22.74 43.79 -37.35
C THR A 508 23.05 45.30 -37.32
N THR A 509 22.67 46.05 -38.35
CA THR A 509 23.04 47.44 -38.55
C THR A 509 21.86 48.36 -38.32
N LEU A 510 22.01 49.36 -37.45
CA LEU A 510 21.13 50.50 -37.25
C LEU A 510 21.63 51.68 -38.07
N THR A 511 20.81 52.20 -38.95
CA THR A 511 21.10 53.41 -39.72
C THR A 511 20.16 54.53 -39.28
N LEU A 512 20.69 55.68 -38.93
CA LEU A 512 19.94 56.92 -38.69
C LEU A 512 19.92 57.71 -39.99
N LEU A 513 18.76 58.17 -40.36
CA LEU A 513 18.51 58.93 -41.62
C LEU A 513 18.11 60.36 -41.33
#